data_3ccfb1f6db2275a611f9df2576e1c90a
#
_entry.id   3ccfb1f6db2275a611f9df2576e1c90a
#
_cell.length_a   1.000
_cell.length_b   1.000
_cell.length_c   1.000
_cell.angle_alpha   90.00
_cell.angle_beta   90.00
_cell.angle_gamma   90.00
#
_symmetry.space_group_name_H-M   'P 1'
#
loop_
_entity.id
_entity.type
_entity.pdbx_description
1 polymer ?
#
loop_
_entity_poly.entity_id
_entity_poly.type
_entity_poly.pdbx_seq_one_letter_code
_entity_poly.pdbx_strand_id
1 'polypeptide(L)'
;MLTKFPDKTALKLSILALLAVFFSTSSFAEDRNLNQLEQSFNDLVTHLSRSVVTVEASHPVVSDRAGQTPNDAIFSMVSTGIIYDSIGHILTMASSIVGRSTIVVRFEDQSYPANIQAIDYQSGLALLRCPQKFGVPAKLNRQSDCTGKMVLAMGSAYGLRATPSIGFCAGVRPDGIMQFTAMITSGTLGGGLFDLGGNLVGLINGGIGPQGKAEVGLALPATQIPEVVQYLVSNGDRPAGYLGLATAEIEVTPPIVIRSTGEARLTSSGEGGLQIDRGVLINRVVPNSPAARAGLRPQDLMFEAGGHRIYSVLELADMVRHSAPGTRLDLGLLRQNSPYYIQVTIGESRTAQSLPDATLMTPGQQDNDLPLSRDSLLNVLNQMQERIQYLELRVKQLE
;
A
#
# COMPACT_ATOMS: atom_id res chain seq x y z
N MET A 1 76.84 25.34 -38.66
CA MET A 1 75.48 25.67 -38.21
C MET A 1 75.10 24.63 -37.18
N LEU A 2 75.26 24.92 -35.88
CA LEU A 2 75.01 24.02 -34.80
C LEU A 2 73.57 24.27 -34.27
N THR A 3 72.64 23.35 -34.52
CA THR A 3 71.30 23.37 -33.97
C THR A 3 71.36 23.00 -32.49
N LYS A 4 71.07 23.98 -31.61
CA LYS A 4 70.88 23.74 -30.14
C LYS A 4 69.66 22.89 -29.89
N PHE A 5 69.88 21.71 -29.32
CA PHE A 5 68.77 20.89 -28.76
C PHE A 5 68.14 21.58 -27.54
N PRO A 6 66.86 21.63 -27.36
CA PRO A 6 66.22 22.22 -26.20
C PRO A 6 66.58 21.40 -24.94
N ASP A 7 66.83 22.14 -23.87
CA ASP A 7 67.27 21.66 -22.58
C ASP A 7 66.21 20.69 -22.01
N LYS A 8 66.60 19.42 -21.71
CA LYS A 8 65.75 18.35 -21.22
C LYS A 8 65.05 18.73 -19.92
N THR A 9 65.56 19.70 -19.16
CA THR A 9 64.95 20.24 -17.94
C THR A 9 63.74 21.13 -18.24
N ALA A 10 63.81 21.94 -19.28
CA ALA A 10 62.74 22.84 -19.69
C ALA A 10 61.52 22.01 -20.24
N LEU A 11 61.80 20.92 -20.96
CA LEU A 11 60.76 20.03 -21.49
C LEU A 11 60.04 19.26 -20.35
N LYS A 12 60.78 18.84 -19.32
CA LYS A 12 60.18 18.18 -18.15
C LYS A 12 59.30 19.10 -17.32
N LEU A 13 59.74 20.38 -17.13
CA LEU A 13 58.90 21.37 -16.43
C LEU A 13 57.63 21.72 -17.21
N SER A 14 57.68 21.81 -18.53
CA SER A 14 56.50 22.07 -19.36
C SER A 14 55.50 20.89 -19.33
N ILE A 15 55.98 19.66 -19.32
CA ILE A 15 55.11 18.47 -19.22
C ILE A 15 54.48 18.38 -17.81
N LEU A 16 55.24 18.71 -16.75
CA LEU A 16 54.72 18.71 -15.38
C LEU A 16 53.66 19.82 -15.18
N ALA A 17 53.88 21.01 -15.77
CA ALA A 17 52.93 22.10 -15.76
C ALA A 17 51.63 21.76 -16.55
N LEU A 18 51.76 21.07 -17.68
CA LEU A 18 50.61 20.62 -18.47
C LEU A 18 49.80 19.56 -17.74
N LEU A 19 50.45 18.60 -17.06
CA LEU A 19 49.83 17.60 -16.22
C LEU A 19 49.11 18.24 -15.00
N ALA A 20 49.73 19.24 -14.35
CA ALA A 20 49.11 19.93 -13.23
C ALA A 20 47.85 20.71 -13.65
N VAL A 21 47.85 21.32 -14.84
CA VAL A 21 46.67 22.00 -15.41
C VAL A 21 45.56 20.98 -15.77
N PHE A 22 45.93 19.81 -16.30
CA PHE A 22 44.97 18.75 -16.62
C PHE A 22 44.33 18.16 -15.36
N PHE A 23 45.07 17.96 -14.28
CA PHE A 23 44.54 17.45 -13.00
C PHE A 23 43.66 18.50 -12.28
N SER A 24 43.97 19.77 -12.37
CA SER A 24 43.16 20.82 -11.74
C SER A 24 41.85 21.07 -12.49
N THR A 25 41.78 20.91 -13.81
CA THR A 25 40.53 21.12 -14.57
C THR A 25 39.53 19.98 -14.40
N SER A 26 39.96 18.74 -14.18
CA SER A 26 39.04 17.60 -13.93
C SER A 26 38.36 17.72 -12.57
N SER A 27 39.03 18.16 -11.51
CA SER A 27 38.44 18.35 -10.18
C SER A 27 37.40 19.47 -10.15
N PHE A 28 37.63 20.58 -10.84
CA PHE A 28 36.67 21.69 -10.93
C PHE A 28 35.44 21.38 -11.79
N ALA A 29 35.54 20.47 -12.77
CA ALA A 29 34.40 20.06 -13.59
C ALA A 29 33.48 19.10 -12.84
N GLU A 30 34.04 18.24 -12.00
CA GLU A 30 33.29 17.28 -11.18
C GLU A 30 32.49 18.00 -10.09
N ASP A 31 33.06 18.96 -9.40
CA ASP A 31 32.39 19.81 -8.41
C ASP A 31 31.25 20.65 -9.03
N ARG A 32 31.42 21.13 -10.26
CA ARG A 32 30.34 21.85 -10.98
C ARG A 32 29.16 20.99 -11.28
N ASN A 33 29.36 19.74 -11.70
CA ASN A 33 28.27 18.81 -12.03
C ASN A 33 27.48 18.41 -10.79
N LEU A 34 28.15 18.15 -9.66
CA LEU A 34 27.51 17.84 -8.39
C LEU A 34 26.69 19.02 -7.87
N ASN A 35 27.23 20.23 -7.88
CA ASN A 35 26.51 21.42 -7.45
C ASN A 35 25.29 21.72 -8.34
N GLN A 36 25.40 21.50 -9.65
CA GLN A 36 24.25 21.64 -10.56
C GLN A 36 23.16 20.61 -10.29
N LEU A 37 23.53 19.35 -10.02
CA LEU A 37 22.60 18.29 -9.66
C LEU A 37 21.88 18.61 -8.35
N GLU A 38 22.63 19.02 -7.32
CA GLU A 38 22.07 19.43 -6.03
C GLU A 38 21.10 20.61 -6.20
N GLN A 39 21.47 21.61 -6.97
CA GLN A 39 20.60 22.75 -7.23
C GLN A 39 19.32 22.35 -7.96
N SER A 40 19.43 21.54 -9.02
CA SER A 40 18.27 21.02 -9.74
C SER A 40 17.34 20.21 -8.86
N PHE A 41 17.89 19.44 -7.92
CA PHE A 41 17.12 18.67 -6.95
C PHE A 41 16.41 19.59 -5.93
N ASN A 42 17.11 20.59 -5.41
CA ASN A 42 16.52 21.59 -4.50
C ASN A 42 15.38 22.37 -5.17
N ASP A 43 15.58 22.77 -6.43
CA ASP A 43 14.54 23.46 -7.22
C ASP A 43 13.32 22.58 -7.42
N LEU A 44 13.53 21.28 -7.73
CA LEU A 44 12.47 20.29 -7.85
C LEU A 44 11.70 20.13 -6.53
N VAL A 45 12.39 19.92 -5.41
CA VAL A 45 11.76 19.77 -4.08
C VAL A 45 10.97 21.03 -3.72
N THR A 46 11.53 22.21 -3.96
CA THR A 46 10.85 23.49 -3.72
C THR A 46 9.61 23.65 -4.58
N HIS A 47 9.67 23.23 -5.86
CA HIS A 47 8.52 23.24 -6.75
C HIS A 47 7.41 22.28 -6.25
N LEU A 48 7.78 21.05 -5.90
CA LEU A 48 6.85 20.01 -5.46
C LEU A 48 6.20 20.33 -4.12
N SER A 49 6.94 20.95 -3.18
CA SER A 49 6.40 21.32 -1.87
C SER A 49 5.18 22.24 -1.96
N ARG A 50 5.04 22.99 -3.05
CA ARG A 50 3.89 23.86 -3.31
C ARG A 50 2.59 23.11 -3.62
N SER A 51 2.68 21.79 -3.91
CA SER A 51 1.54 20.90 -4.17
C SER A 51 1.23 19.98 -3.00
N VAL A 52 2.07 19.99 -1.94
CA VAL A 52 1.97 19.10 -0.80
C VAL A 52 1.48 19.85 0.44
N VAL A 53 0.52 19.29 1.13
CA VAL A 53 -0.06 19.86 2.35
C VAL A 53 0.00 18.84 3.49
N THR A 54 0.02 19.34 4.73
CA THR A 54 -0.19 18.49 5.91
C THR A 54 -1.68 18.42 6.20
N VAL A 55 -2.21 17.23 6.44
CA VAL A 55 -3.58 17.00 6.87
C VAL A 55 -3.57 16.54 8.32
N GLU A 56 -4.20 17.32 9.18
CA GLU A 56 -4.38 17.01 10.59
C GLU A 56 -5.86 16.67 10.83
N ALA A 57 -6.10 15.47 11.30
CA ALA A 57 -7.45 14.99 11.59
C ALA A 57 -7.56 14.61 13.07
N SER A 58 -8.51 15.19 13.78
CA SER A 58 -8.64 15.04 15.22
C SER A 58 -10.08 14.74 15.65
N HIS A 59 -10.21 14.15 16.83
CA HIS A 59 -11.47 14.06 17.58
C HIS A 59 -11.21 14.35 19.06
N PRO A 60 -12.16 14.97 19.75
CA PRO A 60 -12.05 15.16 21.19
C PRO A 60 -12.09 13.79 21.89
N VAL A 61 -11.19 13.57 22.83
CA VAL A 61 -11.24 12.39 23.71
C VAL A 61 -12.25 12.68 24.79
N VAL A 62 -13.40 12.01 24.76
CA VAL A 62 -14.37 12.05 25.86
C VAL A 62 -13.82 11.16 26.98
N SER A 63 -13.38 11.75 28.10
CA SER A 63 -13.00 10.96 29.26
C SER A 63 -14.27 10.55 30.04
N ASP A 64 -14.59 9.27 30.05
CA ASP A 64 -15.72 8.68 30.82
C ASP A 64 -15.53 8.67 32.33
N ARG A 65 -14.49 9.33 32.84
CA ARG A 65 -14.24 9.42 34.29
C ARG A 65 -14.87 10.70 34.86
N ALA A 66 -16.02 10.54 35.49
CA ALA A 66 -16.64 11.58 36.30
C ALA A 66 -15.66 12.11 37.36
N GLY A 67 -15.28 13.39 37.28
CA GLY A 67 -14.47 14.09 38.29
C GLY A 67 -13.07 14.53 37.85
N GLN A 68 -12.61 14.24 36.64
CA GLN A 68 -11.44 14.91 36.08
C GLN A 68 -11.90 16.03 35.13
N THR A 69 -11.36 17.25 35.33
CA THR A 69 -11.45 18.29 34.31
C THR A 69 -11.03 17.67 32.98
N PRO A 70 -11.77 17.90 31.89
CA PRO A 70 -11.34 17.41 30.57
C PRO A 70 -9.95 18.01 30.32
N ASN A 71 -8.92 17.21 30.52
CA ASN A 71 -7.66 17.53 29.90
C ASN A 71 -8.02 17.36 28.41
N ASP A 72 -7.95 18.43 27.63
CA ASP A 72 -8.25 18.46 26.20
C ASP A 72 -7.24 17.59 25.43
N ALA A 73 -7.18 16.31 25.76
CA ALA A 73 -6.40 15.35 25.04
C ALA A 73 -7.07 15.18 23.67
N ILE A 74 -6.58 15.93 22.70
CA ILE A 74 -6.98 15.81 21.29
C ILE A 74 -6.14 14.68 20.71
N PHE A 75 -6.79 13.58 20.35
CA PHE A 75 -6.11 12.56 19.57
C PHE A 75 -6.07 13.06 18.12
N SER A 76 -4.91 13.53 17.68
CA SER A 76 -4.71 13.99 16.31
C SER A 76 -3.88 12.98 15.51
N MET A 77 -4.32 12.69 14.31
CA MET A 77 -3.56 11.95 13.31
C MET A 77 -3.05 12.93 12.27
N VAL A 78 -1.74 12.87 12.03
CA VAL A 78 -1.09 13.68 11.00
C VAL A 78 -0.83 12.81 9.77
N SER A 79 -1.20 13.31 8.61
CA SER A 79 -1.00 12.71 7.31
C SER A 79 -0.66 13.78 6.27
N THR A 80 -0.51 13.37 5.04
CA THR A 80 -0.21 14.27 3.93
C THR A 80 -1.41 14.35 2.99
N GLY A 81 -1.52 15.46 2.27
CA GLY A 81 -2.44 15.62 1.16
C GLY A 81 -1.75 16.24 -0.05
N ILE A 82 -2.34 16.03 -1.22
CA ILE A 82 -1.90 16.59 -2.49
C ILE A 82 -2.98 17.51 -3.04
N ILE A 83 -2.61 18.73 -3.37
CA ILE A 83 -3.53 19.68 -4.02
C ILE A 83 -3.84 19.16 -5.43
N TYR A 84 -5.10 18.84 -5.67
CA TYR A 84 -5.54 18.23 -6.92
C TYR A 84 -5.89 19.27 -8.00
N ASP A 85 -6.61 20.32 -7.60
CA ASP A 85 -7.07 21.36 -8.53
C ASP A 85 -7.07 22.76 -7.89
N SER A 86 -7.39 23.75 -8.72
CA SER A 86 -7.44 25.17 -8.32
C SER A 86 -8.73 25.57 -7.60
N ILE A 87 -9.70 24.65 -7.49
CA ILE A 87 -10.96 24.94 -6.78
C ILE A 87 -10.95 24.48 -5.33
N GLY A 88 -9.88 23.81 -4.89
CA GLY A 88 -9.61 23.45 -3.49
C GLY A 88 -9.89 22.00 -3.16
N HIS A 89 -9.84 21.11 -4.14
CA HIS A 89 -9.80 19.68 -3.88
C HIS A 89 -8.41 19.24 -3.46
N ILE A 90 -8.35 18.42 -2.40
CA ILE A 90 -7.13 17.83 -1.86
C ILE A 90 -7.33 16.34 -1.77
N LEU A 91 -6.36 15.58 -2.28
CA LEU A 91 -6.31 14.12 -2.20
C LEU A 91 -5.58 13.73 -0.92
N THR A 92 -6.10 12.76 -0.20
CA THR A 92 -5.42 12.09 0.92
C THR A 92 -5.92 10.66 1.04
N MET A 93 -5.44 9.92 2.07
CA MET A 93 -5.93 8.56 2.33
C MET A 93 -7.05 8.56 3.36
N ALA A 94 -8.11 7.81 3.07
CA ALA A 94 -9.28 7.67 3.91
C ALA A 94 -8.94 7.15 5.32
N SER A 95 -7.96 6.24 5.43
CA SER A 95 -7.51 5.67 6.70
C SER A 95 -6.99 6.71 7.69
N SER A 96 -6.52 7.87 7.22
CA SER A 96 -6.01 8.95 8.07
C SER A 96 -7.09 9.89 8.59
N ILE A 97 -8.28 9.91 7.98
CA ILE A 97 -9.30 10.93 8.27
C ILE A 97 -10.67 10.37 8.69
N VAL A 98 -10.98 9.11 8.35
CA VAL A 98 -12.28 8.50 8.70
C VAL A 98 -12.45 8.39 10.20
N GLY A 99 -13.65 8.72 10.68
CA GLY A 99 -13.98 8.71 12.11
C GLY A 99 -13.46 9.93 12.88
N ARG A 100 -12.88 10.92 12.20
CA ARG A 100 -12.42 12.19 12.81
C ARG A 100 -13.47 13.27 12.63
N SER A 101 -13.65 14.11 13.65
CA SER A 101 -14.65 15.17 13.65
C SER A 101 -14.14 16.50 13.09
N THR A 102 -12.84 16.72 13.13
CA THR A 102 -12.22 17.96 12.66
C THR A 102 -11.06 17.63 11.73
N ILE A 103 -11.05 18.29 10.57
CA ILE A 103 -9.97 18.16 9.58
C ILE A 103 -9.42 19.56 9.30
N VAL A 104 -8.12 19.70 9.45
CA VAL A 104 -7.38 20.93 9.17
C VAL A 104 -6.28 20.61 8.16
N VAL A 105 -6.21 21.43 7.13
CA VAL A 105 -5.15 21.39 6.13
C VAL A 105 -4.16 22.49 6.44
N ARG A 106 -2.89 22.13 6.63
CA ARG A 106 -1.82 23.09 6.87
C ARG A 106 -0.94 23.21 5.62
N PHE A 107 -0.81 24.43 5.14
CA PHE A 107 0.06 24.79 4.03
C PHE A 107 0.95 25.95 4.44
N GLU A 108 2.27 25.77 4.35
CA GLU A 108 3.27 26.67 4.93
C GLU A 108 2.96 26.89 6.42
N ASP A 109 2.82 28.15 6.87
CA ASP A 109 2.55 28.49 8.27
C ASP A 109 1.07 28.79 8.54
N GLN A 110 0.16 28.47 7.58
CA GLN A 110 -1.26 28.73 7.71
C GLN A 110 -2.08 27.45 7.79
N SER A 111 -3.15 27.49 8.58
CA SER A 111 -4.09 26.38 8.78
C SER A 111 -5.46 26.72 8.20
N TYR A 112 -6.04 25.78 7.48
CA TYR A 112 -7.33 25.96 6.80
C TYR A 112 -8.27 24.82 7.17
N PRO A 113 -9.52 25.11 7.55
CA PRO A 113 -10.51 24.06 7.75
C PRO A 113 -10.84 23.37 6.42
N ALA A 114 -11.00 22.05 6.48
CA ALA A 114 -11.42 21.25 5.35
C ALA A 114 -12.51 20.25 5.75
N ASN A 115 -13.32 19.85 4.77
CA ASN A 115 -14.34 18.85 4.96
C ASN A 115 -14.10 17.66 4.03
N ILE A 116 -14.51 16.47 4.46
CA ILE A 116 -14.57 15.30 3.58
C ILE A 116 -15.68 15.56 2.55
N GLN A 117 -15.32 15.59 1.28
CA GLN A 117 -16.31 15.70 0.21
C GLN A 117 -16.86 14.31 -0.15
N ALA A 118 -15.97 13.34 -0.33
CA ALA A 118 -16.33 11.94 -0.58
C ALA A 118 -15.13 11.02 -0.39
N ILE A 119 -15.40 9.72 -0.19
CA ILE A 119 -14.41 8.68 0.02
C ILE A 119 -14.62 7.54 -0.98
N ASP A 120 -13.53 7.13 -1.61
CA ASP A 120 -13.47 5.88 -2.35
C ASP A 120 -12.94 4.76 -1.46
N TYR A 121 -13.83 3.93 -0.96
CA TYR A 121 -13.45 2.79 -0.11
C TYR A 121 -12.81 1.64 -0.90
N GLN A 122 -12.86 1.65 -2.24
CA GLN A 122 -12.19 0.67 -3.08
C GLN A 122 -10.68 0.92 -3.13
N SER A 123 -10.26 2.15 -3.45
CA SER A 123 -8.85 2.53 -3.51
C SER A 123 -8.29 3.09 -2.20
N GLY A 124 -9.18 3.44 -1.25
CA GLY A 124 -8.82 4.15 -0.02
C GLY A 124 -8.53 5.64 -0.21
N LEU A 125 -8.77 6.21 -1.41
CA LEU A 125 -8.60 7.64 -1.66
C LEU A 125 -9.74 8.43 -1.01
N ALA A 126 -9.41 9.53 -0.36
CA ALA A 126 -10.36 10.51 0.13
C ALA A 126 -10.17 11.86 -0.56
N LEU A 127 -11.28 12.47 -0.96
CA LEU A 127 -11.36 13.80 -1.52
C LEU A 127 -11.79 14.78 -0.44
N LEU A 128 -10.90 15.70 -0.08
CA LEU A 128 -11.21 16.81 0.81
C LEU A 128 -11.57 18.04 0.02
N ARG A 129 -12.42 18.88 0.59
CA ARG A 129 -12.78 20.20 0.09
C ARG A 129 -12.29 21.28 1.05
N CYS A 130 -11.38 22.12 0.59
CA CYS A 130 -10.94 23.32 1.27
C CYS A 130 -11.47 24.56 0.50
N PRO A 131 -12.23 25.47 1.15
CA PRO A 131 -12.78 26.63 0.46
C PRO A 131 -11.71 27.63 0.01
N GLN A 132 -10.59 27.68 0.72
CA GLN A 132 -9.48 28.58 0.44
C GLN A 132 -8.60 28.04 -0.68
N LYS A 133 -8.00 28.96 -1.45
CA LYS A 133 -7.04 28.65 -2.50
C LYS A 133 -5.63 28.92 -1.99
N PHE A 134 -4.77 27.94 -2.09
CA PHE A 134 -3.36 28.04 -1.75
C PHE A 134 -2.55 27.02 -2.59
N GLY A 135 -1.24 27.20 -2.62
CA GLY A 135 -0.34 26.29 -3.32
C GLY A 135 -0.59 26.17 -4.82
N VAL A 136 -0.13 25.07 -5.40
CA VAL A 136 -0.23 24.79 -6.85
C VAL A 136 -0.74 23.35 -7.02
N PRO A 137 -1.72 23.10 -7.90
CA PRO A 137 -2.16 21.74 -8.19
C PRO A 137 -1.02 20.88 -8.72
N ALA A 138 -0.94 19.62 -8.25
CA ALA A 138 0.01 18.65 -8.74
C ALA A 138 -0.31 18.28 -10.19
N LYS A 139 0.72 18.23 -11.03
CA LYS A 139 0.57 17.75 -12.40
C LYS A 139 0.60 16.23 -12.44
N LEU A 140 -0.46 15.61 -12.91
CA LEU A 140 -0.55 14.15 -12.99
C LEU A 140 0.28 13.60 -14.16
N ASN A 141 1.05 12.55 -13.89
CA ASN A 141 1.65 11.74 -14.95
C ASN A 141 0.59 10.82 -15.55
N ARG A 142 0.44 10.84 -16.86
CA ARG A 142 -0.52 10.00 -17.59
C ARG A 142 0.08 8.69 -18.11
N GLN A 143 1.37 8.46 -17.89
CA GLN A 143 2.03 7.23 -18.27
C GLN A 143 1.89 6.19 -17.15
N SER A 144 1.46 5.00 -17.50
CA SER A 144 1.25 3.91 -16.52
C SER A 144 2.55 3.25 -16.08
N ASP A 145 3.61 3.28 -16.91
CA ASP A 145 4.85 2.57 -16.62
C ASP A 145 5.92 3.51 -16.07
N CYS A 146 6.27 3.30 -14.81
CA CYS A 146 7.37 3.96 -14.12
C CYS A 146 8.47 2.96 -13.71
N THR A 147 8.38 1.69 -14.08
CA THR A 147 9.29 0.62 -13.64
C THR A 147 10.75 0.98 -13.90
N GLY A 148 11.59 0.87 -12.86
CA GLY A 148 13.00 1.21 -12.89
C GLY A 148 13.33 2.71 -12.90
N LYS A 149 12.32 3.61 -12.96
CA LYS A 149 12.56 5.06 -12.90
C LYS A 149 12.77 5.53 -11.47
N MET A 150 13.61 6.55 -11.31
CA MET A 150 13.74 7.26 -10.04
C MET A 150 12.45 8.00 -9.70
N VAL A 151 12.07 7.93 -8.45
CA VAL A 151 10.90 8.60 -7.90
C VAL A 151 11.24 9.32 -6.60
N LEU A 152 10.50 10.39 -6.34
CA LEU A 152 10.61 11.21 -5.15
C LEU A 152 9.30 11.12 -4.36
N ALA A 153 9.34 10.50 -3.19
CA ALA A 153 8.23 10.52 -2.26
C ALA A 153 8.25 11.83 -1.48
N MET A 154 7.14 12.56 -1.46
CA MET A 154 6.97 13.82 -0.75
C MET A 154 5.84 13.69 0.25
N GLY A 155 6.13 13.94 1.53
CA GLY A 155 5.12 13.89 2.58
C GLY A 155 5.51 14.62 3.84
N SER A 156 4.52 14.92 4.70
CA SER A 156 4.70 15.64 5.98
C SER A 156 5.05 14.65 7.09
N ALA A 157 6.29 14.13 7.06
CA ALA A 157 6.77 13.21 8.09
C ALA A 157 6.60 13.84 9.48
N TYR A 158 5.88 13.16 10.39
CA TYR A 158 5.60 13.62 11.75
C TYR A 158 4.98 15.02 11.85
N GLY A 159 4.30 15.50 10.79
CA GLY A 159 3.72 16.84 10.74
C GLY A 159 4.71 17.96 10.46
N LEU A 160 5.95 17.62 10.11
CA LEU A 160 6.96 18.57 9.67
C LEU A 160 6.69 19.02 8.23
N ARG A 161 7.47 19.99 7.75
CA ARG A 161 7.40 20.41 6.34
C ARG A 161 7.63 19.21 5.42
N ALA A 162 7.07 19.28 4.20
CA ALA A 162 7.17 18.21 3.22
C ALA A 162 8.63 17.74 3.06
N THR A 163 8.87 16.49 3.43
CA THR A 163 10.20 15.86 3.44
C THR A 163 10.37 14.99 2.21
N PRO A 164 11.40 15.19 1.40
CA PRO A 164 11.69 14.35 0.24
C PRO A 164 12.37 13.04 0.65
N SER A 165 12.02 11.96 -0.04
CA SER A 165 12.71 10.66 0.04
C SER A 165 12.85 10.08 -1.37
N ILE A 166 14.07 9.74 -1.77
CA ILE A 166 14.38 9.21 -3.10
C ILE A 166 14.27 7.70 -3.08
N GLY A 167 13.73 7.15 -4.17
CA GLY A 167 13.66 5.71 -4.42
C GLY A 167 13.45 5.40 -5.89
N PHE A 168 13.05 4.17 -6.15
CA PHE A 168 12.76 3.68 -7.50
C PHE A 168 11.35 3.10 -7.54
N CYS A 169 10.69 3.28 -8.67
CA CYS A 169 9.45 2.57 -8.96
C CYS A 169 9.79 1.11 -9.31
N ALA A 170 9.24 0.17 -8.57
CA ALA A 170 9.43 -1.27 -8.82
C ALA A 170 8.42 -1.84 -9.82
N GLY A 171 7.35 -1.11 -10.13
CA GLY A 171 6.31 -1.49 -11.07
C GLY A 171 4.91 -1.43 -10.45
N VAL A 172 3.92 -1.88 -11.24
CA VAL A 172 2.52 -1.98 -10.81
C VAL A 172 2.18 -3.46 -10.65
N ARG A 173 1.60 -3.81 -9.52
CA ARG A 173 1.15 -5.17 -9.19
C ARG A 173 -0.10 -5.54 -9.99
N PRO A 174 -0.46 -6.85 -10.05
CA PRO A 174 -1.71 -7.29 -10.69
C PRO A 174 -2.99 -6.65 -10.10
N ASP A 175 -2.96 -6.29 -8.80
CA ASP A 175 -4.05 -5.58 -8.11
C ASP A 175 -4.09 -4.07 -8.42
N GLY A 176 -3.28 -3.59 -9.36
CA GLY A 176 -3.25 -2.21 -9.78
C GLY A 176 -2.49 -1.26 -8.85
N ILE A 177 -1.86 -1.75 -7.78
CA ILE A 177 -1.09 -0.95 -6.82
C ILE A 177 0.38 -0.84 -7.27
N MET A 178 0.91 0.37 -7.25
CA MET A 178 2.31 0.65 -7.55
C MET A 178 3.21 0.34 -6.35
N GLN A 179 4.36 -0.29 -6.60
CA GLN A 179 5.41 -0.53 -5.61
C GLN A 179 6.59 0.41 -5.83
N PHE A 180 7.21 0.88 -4.74
CA PHE A 180 8.39 1.73 -4.80
C PHE A 180 9.29 1.55 -3.56
N THR A 181 10.55 2.03 -3.64
CA THR A 181 11.58 1.81 -2.61
C THR A 181 11.92 3.07 -1.79
N ALA A 182 11.28 4.22 -2.06
CA ALA A 182 11.51 5.41 -1.23
C ALA A 182 11.00 5.18 0.20
N MET A 183 11.72 5.72 1.18
CA MET A 183 11.36 5.57 2.59
C MET A 183 10.01 6.23 2.88
N ILE A 184 9.16 5.52 3.61
CA ILE A 184 7.88 6.01 4.12
C ILE A 184 7.95 6.05 5.64
N THR A 185 7.42 7.12 6.21
CA THR A 185 7.35 7.34 7.66
C THR A 185 5.93 7.68 8.08
N SER A 186 5.68 7.72 9.39
CA SER A 186 4.42 8.21 9.93
C SER A 186 4.16 9.64 9.44
N GLY A 187 2.95 9.88 8.93
CA GLY A 187 2.56 11.16 8.33
C GLY A 187 2.75 11.24 6.80
N THR A 188 3.44 10.28 6.16
CA THR A 188 3.66 10.29 4.71
C THR A 188 2.44 9.77 3.93
N LEU A 189 1.51 9.06 4.58
CA LEU A 189 0.27 8.58 3.96
C LEU A 189 -0.52 9.73 3.32
N GLY A 190 -0.99 9.54 2.09
CA GLY A 190 -1.65 10.57 1.29
C GLY A 190 -0.67 11.53 0.61
N GLY A 191 0.64 11.34 0.79
CA GLY A 191 1.69 12.08 0.10
C GLY A 191 1.81 11.69 -1.37
N GLY A 192 2.57 12.48 -2.11
CA GLY A 192 2.80 12.26 -3.53
C GLY A 192 4.08 11.49 -3.81
N LEU A 193 4.00 10.58 -4.75
CA LEU A 193 5.15 9.99 -5.42
C LEU A 193 5.33 10.70 -6.75
N PHE A 194 6.46 11.36 -6.96
CA PHE A 194 6.71 12.20 -8.15
C PHE A 194 7.86 11.64 -8.98
N ASP A 195 7.81 11.85 -10.30
CA ASP A 195 8.95 11.65 -11.18
C ASP A 195 9.93 12.83 -11.13
N LEU A 196 11.11 12.69 -11.73
CA LEU A 196 12.10 13.77 -11.78
C LEU A 196 11.67 14.95 -12.69
N GLY A 197 10.62 14.80 -13.48
CA GLY A 197 9.97 15.88 -14.22
C GLY A 197 8.96 16.67 -13.40
N GLY A 198 8.76 16.32 -12.12
CA GLY A 198 7.82 16.98 -11.22
C GLY A 198 6.36 16.57 -11.41
N ASN A 199 6.10 15.47 -12.11
CA ASN A 199 4.73 14.97 -12.28
C ASN A 199 4.41 13.92 -11.20
N LEU A 200 3.19 13.97 -10.66
CA LEU A 200 2.69 12.99 -9.72
C LEU A 200 2.48 11.64 -10.45
N VAL A 201 3.19 10.60 -10.02
CA VAL A 201 3.06 9.24 -10.56
C VAL A 201 2.18 8.35 -9.69
N GLY A 202 2.00 8.69 -8.41
CA GLY A 202 1.10 7.98 -7.51
C GLY A 202 0.83 8.71 -6.20
N LEU A 203 -0.24 8.29 -5.50
CA LEU A 203 -0.60 8.75 -4.16
C LEU A 203 -0.19 7.66 -3.16
N ILE A 204 0.66 7.99 -2.19
CA ILE A 204 1.19 7.03 -1.21
C ILE A 204 0.06 6.55 -0.32
N ASN A 205 -0.21 5.25 -0.33
CA ASN A 205 -1.30 4.64 0.44
C ASN A 205 -0.83 3.65 1.51
N GLY A 206 0.47 3.39 1.62
CA GLY A 206 1.01 2.50 2.65
C GLY A 206 2.38 1.94 2.32
N GLY A 207 2.74 0.88 3.03
CA GLY A 207 3.96 0.12 2.79
C GLY A 207 3.89 -1.25 3.42
N ILE A 208 4.72 -2.15 2.93
CA ILE A 208 4.86 -3.54 3.38
C ILE A 208 6.25 -3.72 3.98
N GLY A 209 6.34 -4.44 5.09
CA GLY A 209 7.60 -4.81 5.70
C GLY A 209 7.42 -5.47 7.07
N PRO A 210 8.46 -6.13 7.58
CA PRO A 210 8.41 -6.85 8.85
C PRO A 210 8.24 -5.88 10.03
N GLN A 211 7.53 -6.32 11.07
CA GLN A 211 7.36 -5.61 12.35
C GLN A 211 6.82 -4.17 12.19
N GLY A 212 5.96 -3.94 11.17
CA GLY A 212 5.36 -2.61 10.94
C GLY A 212 6.31 -1.56 10.34
N LYS A 213 7.51 -1.94 9.89
CA LYS A 213 8.42 -1.08 9.13
C LYS A 213 8.13 -1.25 7.65
N ALA A 214 7.84 -0.15 6.96
CA ALA A 214 7.63 -0.18 5.52
C ALA A 214 9.00 -0.27 4.80
N GLU A 215 9.34 -1.44 4.28
CA GLU A 215 10.51 -1.66 3.43
C GLU A 215 10.19 -1.42 1.95
N VAL A 216 8.95 -1.68 1.56
CA VAL A 216 8.43 -1.42 0.22
C VAL A 216 7.24 -0.49 0.34
N GLY A 217 7.28 0.64 -0.34
CA GLY A 217 6.18 1.59 -0.42
C GLY A 217 5.11 1.14 -1.41
N LEU A 218 3.86 1.47 -1.10
CA LEU A 218 2.69 1.25 -1.93
C LEU A 218 2.04 2.58 -2.30
N ALA A 219 1.62 2.73 -3.55
CA ALA A 219 0.92 3.93 -4.02
C ALA A 219 -0.21 3.59 -4.99
N LEU A 220 -1.28 4.38 -4.93
CA LEU A 220 -2.33 4.39 -5.95
C LEU A 220 -1.76 5.10 -7.19
N PRO A 221 -1.71 4.48 -8.39
CA PRO A 221 -1.18 5.11 -9.58
C PRO A 221 -1.94 6.38 -9.96
N ALA A 222 -1.23 7.42 -10.37
CA ALA A 222 -1.83 8.69 -10.77
C ALA A 222 -2.78 8.57 -11.97
N THR A 223 -2.61 7.52 -12.79
CA THR A 223 -3.49 7.21 -13.93
C THR A 223 -4.92 6.87 -13.51
N GLN A 224 -5.11 6.32 -12.30
CA GLN A 224 -6.44 5.96 -11.76
C GLN A 224 -7.13 7.15 -11.08
N ILE A 225 -6.39 8.15 -10.61
CA ILE A 225 -6.91 9.26 -9.81
C ILE A 225 -8.03 10.05 -10.52
N PRO A 226 -7.91 10.42 -11.82
CA PRO A 226 -8.95 11.23 -12.47
C PRO A 226 -10.32 10.54 -12.51
N GLU A 227 -10.36 9.25 -12.79
CA GLU A 227 -11.61 8.48 -12.82
C GLU A 227 -12.23 8.40 -11.42
N VAL A 228 -11.40 8.10 -10.41
CA VAL A 228 -11.84 8.05 -9.02
C VAL A 228 -12.41 9.41 -8.59
N VAL A 229 -11.69 10.50 -8.81
CA VAL A 229 -12.15 11.85 -8.43
C VAL A 229 -13.42 12.23 -9.16
N GLN A 230 -13.51 11.93 -10.45
CA GLN A 230 -14.74 12.20 -11.23
C GLN A 230 -15.94 11.46 -10.64
N TYR A 231 -15.77 10.19 -10.27
CA TYR A 231 -16.82 9.42 -9.61
C TYR A 231 -17.24 10.07 -8.29
N LEU A 232 -16.26 10.40 -7.42
CA LEU A 232 -16.49 10.98 -6.10
C LEU A 232 -17.23 12.34 -6.16
N VAL A 233 -16.85 13.17 -7.12
CA VAL A 233 -17.50 14.47 -7.32
C VAL A 233 -18.94 14.32 -7.81
N SER A 234 -19.22 13.33 -8.68
CA SER A 234 -20.53 13.16 -9.31
C SER A 234 -21.51 12.34 -8.48
N ASN A 235 -21.01 11.34 -7.72
CA ASN A 235 -21.84 10.31 -7.06
C ASN A 235 -21.68 10.29 -5.53
N GLY A 236 -20.71 10.99 -4.98
CA GLY A 236 -20.34 10.88 -3.57
C GLY A 236 -19.49 9.64 -3.28
N ASP A 237 -19.61 9.08 -2.09
CA ASP A 237 -18.83 7.93 -1.65
C ASP A 237 -18.97 6.72 -2.58
N ARG A 238 -17.82 6.03 -2.83
CA ARG A 238 -17.80 4.75 -3.54
C ARG A 238 -17.52 3.62 -2.54
N PRO A 239 -18.53 2.79 -2.22
CA PRO A 239 -18.35 1.70 -1.28
C PRO A 239 -17.47 0.60 -1.87
N ALA A 240 -16.74 -0.12 -1.01
CA ALA A 240 -16.03 -1.34 -1.37
C ALA A 240 -16.94 -2.56 -1.27
N GLY A 241 -16.66 -3.58 -2.06
CA GLY A 241 -17.24 -4.90 -1.88
C GLY A 241 -16.76 -5.55 -0.58
N TYR A 242 -17.61 -6.40 0.00
CA TYR A 242 -17.36 -7.02 1.30
C TYR A 242 -17.91 -8.44 1.37
N LEU A 243 -17.15 -9.38 1.92
CA LEU A 243 -17.59 -10.74 2.22
C LEU A 243 -17.71 -11.02 3.71
N GLY A 244 -16.83 -10.47 4.53
CA GLY A 244 -16.77 -10.74 5.97
C GLY A 244 -16.04 -12.03 6.30
N LEU A 245 -14.86 -12.20 5.78
CA LEU A 245 -13.97 -13.33 5.99
C LEU A 245 -12.65 -12.88 6.63
N ALA A 246 -12.12 -13.67 7.56
CA ALA A 246 -10.72 -13.66 7.91
C ALA A 246 -10.08 -14.89 7.28
N THR A 247 -9.02 -14.68 6.50
CA THR A 247 -8.43 -15.71 5.64
C THR A 247 -6.93 -15.78 5.82
N ALA A 248 -6.33 -16.90 5.43
CA ALA A 248 -4.88 -17.08 5.34
C ALA A 248 -4.54 -17.79 4.03
N GLU A 249 -3.39 -17.46 3.47
CA GLU A 249 -2.82 -18.19 2.35
C GLU A 249 -2.19 -19.48 2.85
N ILE A 250 -2.46 -20.60 2.17
CA ILE A 250 -1.86 -21.88 2.48
C ILE A 250 -1.35 -22.60 1.23
N GLU A 251 -0.22 -23.28 1.38
CA GLU A 251 0.27 -24.28 0.44
C GLU A 251 -0.24 -25.66 0.83
N VAL A 252 -0.66 -26.43 -0.16
CA VAL A 252 -1.20 -27.77 0.03
C VAL A 252 -0.22 -28.79 -0.48
N THR A 253 0.42 -29.51 0.44
CA THR A 253 1.43 -30.54 0.13
C THR A 253 1.05 -31.87 0.80
N PRO A 254 0.84 -32.96 0.02
CA PRO A 254 0.81 -33.04 -1.44
C PRO A 254 -0.41 -32.32 -2.06
N PRO A 255 -0.35 -31.91 -3.32
CA PRO A 255 -1.46 -31.23 -3.98
C PRO A 255 -2.72 -32.10 -4.01
N ILE A 256 -3.88 -31.43 -3.87
CA ILE A 256 -5.20 -32.08 -3.97
C ILE A 256 -5.61 -32.08 -5.45
N VAL A 257 -5.96 -33.22 -5.99
CA VAL A 257 -6.48 -33.36 -7.37
C VAL A 257 -7.99 -33.58 -7.33
N ILE A 258 -8.73 -32.66 -7.95
CA ILE A 258 -10.16 -32.79 -8.19
C ILE A 258 -10.35 -33.42 -9.57
N ARG A 259 -10.96 -34.62 -9.62
CA ARG A 259 -11.32 -35.29 -10.87
C ARG A 259 -12.71 -34.84 -11.34
N SER A 260 -12.97 -34.93 -12.63
CA SER A 260 -14.26 -34.55 -13.23
C SER A 260 -15.48 -35.32 -12.69
N THR A 261 -15.25 -36.38 -11.89
CA THR A 261 -16.31 -37.16 -11.19
C THR A 261 -16.77 -36.54 -9.87
N GLY A 262 -16.24 -35.38 -9.49
CA GLY A 262 -16.60 -34.68 -8.25
C GLY A 262 -15.94 -35.20 -6.97
N GLU A 263 -15.01 -36.16 -7.06
CA GLU A 263 -14.24 -36.63 -5.90
C GLU A 263 -12.87 -35.94 -5.87
N ALA A 264 -12.53 -35.37 -4.72
CA ALA A 264 -11.21 -34.81 -4.45
C ALA A 264 -10.32 -35.89 -3.80
N ARG A 265 -9.13 -36.13 -4.35
CA ARG A 265 -8.15 -37.05 -3.79
C ARG A 265 -6.78 -36.41 -3.70
N LEU A 266 -6.05 -36.71 -2.62
CA LEU A 266 -4.64 -36.40 -2.48
C LEU A 266 -3.85 -37.38 -3.35
N THR A 267 -3.09 -36.90 -4.34
CA THR A 267 -2.23 -37.74 -5.17
C THR A 267 -0.87 -37.12 -5.38
N SER A 268 0.15 -37.97 -5.40
CA SER A 268 1.54 -37.62 -5.70
C SER A 268 1.89 -37.76 -7.20
N SER A 269 0.96 -38.15 -8.04
CA SER A 269 1.20 -38.44 -9.47
C SER A 269 0.16 -37.80 -10.39
N GLY A 270 0.64 -37.14 -11.43
CA GLY A 270 -0.12 -36.32 -12.38
C GLY A 270 -1.01 -37.08 -13.34
N GLU A 271 -2.17 -37.45 -12.88
CA GLU A 271 -3.27 -37.89 -13.75
C GLU A 271 -4.31 -36.75 -13.89
N GLY A 272 -4.83 -36.53 -15.09
CA GLY A 272 -5.64 -35.42 -15.49
C GLY A 272 -6.81 -35.07 -14.57
N GLY A 273 -6.69 -33.95 -13.85
CA GLY A 273 -7.67 -33.36 -12.97
C GLY A 273 -7.21 -31.97 -12.55
N LEU A 274 -8.10 -31.18 -11.95
CA LEU A 274 -7.77 -29.86 -11.38
C LEU A 274 -6.88 -30.06 -10.16
N GLN A 275 -5.62 -29.65 -10.24
CA GLN A 275 -4.65 -29.74 -9.15
C GLN A 275 -4.69 -28.48 -8.29
N ILE A 276 -4.85 -28.65 -6.96
CA ILE A 276 -4.84 -27.57 -5.97
C ILE A 276 -3.61 -27.75 -5.10
N ASP A 277 -2.62 -26.92 -5.33
CA ASP A 277 -1.34 -26.85 -4.60
C ASP A 277 -1.30 -25.63 -3.67
N ARG A 278 -2.20 -24.67 -3.87
CA ARG A 278 -2.28 -23.43 -3.11
C ARG A 278 -3.71 -22.91 -3.11
N GLY A 279 -4.10 -22.17 -2.06
CA GLY A 279 -5.40 -21.56 -1.95
C GLY A 279 -5.56 -20.70 -0.70
N VAL A 280 -6.77 -20.18 -0.52
CA VAL A 280 -7.14 -19.26 0.56
C VAL A 280 -8.00 -19.99 1.58
N LEU A 281 -7.45 -20.25 2.76
CA LEU A 281 -8.14 -20.90 3.88
C LEU A 281 -9.00 -19.89 4.62
N ILE A 282 -10.25 -20.22 4.89
CA ILE A 282 -11.13 -19.42 5.74
C ILE A 282 -10.85 -19.78 7.21
N ASN A 283 -10.27 -18.81 7.96
CA ASN A 283 -10.04 -18.96 9.39
C ASN A 283 -11.27 -18.61 10.22
N ARG A 284 -12.00 -17.57 9.81
CA ARG A 284 -13.20 -17.09 10.51
C ARG A 284 -14.19 -16.47 9.54
N VAL A 285 -15.47 -16.65 9.82
CA VAL A 285 -16.58 -15.98 9.12
C VAL A 285 -17.24 -15.00 10.10
N VAL A 286 -17.38 -13.75 9.68
CA VAL A 286 -18.05 -12.72 10.50
C VAL A 286 -19.54 -13.03 10.58
N PRO A 287 -20.16 -13.05 11.76
CA PRO A 287 -21.60 -13.27 11.90
C PRO A 287 -22.42 -12.26 11.08
N ASN A 288 -23.52 -12.70 10.49
CA ASN A 288 -24.42 -11.89 9.66
C ASN A 288 -23.77 -11.25 8.40
N SER A 289 -22.55 -11.63 8.07
CA SER A 289 -21.88 -11.20 6.85
C SER A 289 -22.46 -11.85 5.58
N PRO A 290 -22.16 -11.35 4.39
CA PRO A 290 -22.46 -12.02 3.13
C PRO A 290 -21.96 -13.46 3.08
N ALA A 291 -20.73 -13.70 3.53
CA ALA A 291 -20.14 -15.03 3.62
C ALA A 291 -20.92 -15.97 4.55
N ALA A 292 -21.34 -15.47 5.73
CA ALA A 292 -22.18 -16.24 6.66
C ALA A 292 -23.54 -16.59 6.06
N ARG A 293 -24.20 -15.63 5.42
CA ARG A 293 -25.49 -15.86 4.75
C ARG A 293 -25.40 -16.85 3.60
N ALA A 294 -24.28 -16.87 2.89
CA ALA A 294 -24.03 -17.83 1.83
C ALA A 294 -23.66 -19.23 2.35
N GLY A 295 -23.36 -19.40 3.64
CA GLY A 295 -23.01 -20.68 4.23
C GLY A 295 -21.54 -21.06 4.11
N LEU A 296 -20.64 -20.09 3.92
CA LEU A 296 -19.19 -20.28 4.08
C LEU A 296 -18.86 -20.61 5.53
N ARG A 297 -17.84 -21.43 5.74
CA ARG A 297 -17.47 -21.95 7.07
C ARG A 297 -15.96 -21.81 7.31
N PRO A 298 -15.54 -21.70 8.56
CA PRO A 298 -14.13 -21.90 8.90
C PRO A 298 -13.64 -23.26 8.39
N GLN A 299 -12.37 -23.31 7.96
CA GLN A 299 -11.70 -24.45 7.32
C GLN A 299 -12.16 -24.77 5.87
N ASP A 300 -13.00 -23.98 5.26
CA ASP A 300 -13.17 -24.04 3.81
C ASP A 300 -11.90 -23.53 3.13
N LEU A 301 -11.37 -24.27 2.16
CA LEU A 301 -10.23 -23.85 1.33
C LEU A 301 -10.76 -23.35 -0.01
N MET A 302 -10.71 -22.07 -0.25
CA MET A 302 -11.08 -21.45 -1.52
C MET A 302 -9.94 -21.61 -2.53
N PHE A 303 -10.26 -22.07 -3.72
CA PHE A 303 -9.34 -22.24 -4.84
C PHE A 303 -9.78 -21.52 -6.11
N GLU A 304 -11.02 -21.03 -6.15
CA GLU A 304 -11.60 -20.35 -7.31
C GLU A 304 -12.58 -19.25 -6.87
N ALA A 305 -12.57 -18.10 -7.57
CA ALA A 305 -13.60 -17.08 -7.45
C ALA A 305 -13.87 -16.44 -8.82
N GLY A 306 -15.15 -16.27 -9.15
CA GLY A 306 -15.59 -15.67 -10.41
C GLY A 306 -15.07 -16.41 -11.65
N GLY A 307 -14.87 -17.74 -11.57
CA GLY A 307 -14.31 -18.55 -12.64
C GLY A 307 -12.78 -18.48 -12.81
N HIS A 308 -12.07 -17.77 -11.91
CA HIS A 308 -10.62 -17.65 -11.92
C HIS A 308 -10.01 -18.38 -10.74
N ARG A 309 -8.86 -19.03 -10.98
CA ARG A 309 -8.06 -19.62 -9.90
C ARG A 309 -7.56 -18.53 -8.96
N ILE A 310 -7.61 -18.81 -7.66
CA ILE A 310 -7.10 -17.92 -6.61
C ILE A 310 -5.90 -18.59 -5.95
N TYR A 311 -4.80 -17.86 -5.88
CA TYR A 311 -3.54 -18.33 -5.29
C TYR A 311 -3.17 -17.57 -4.01
N SER A 312 -3.75 -16.38 -3.80
CA SER A 312 -3.42 -15.53 -2.66
C SER A 312 -4.62 -14.83 -2.05
N VAL A 313 -4.47 -14.44 -0.78
CA VAL A 313 -5.44 -13.60 -0.07
C VAL A 313 -5.60 -12.25 -0.75
N LEU A 314 -4.52 -11.71 -1.30
CA LEU A 314 -4.54 -10.41 -1.98
C LEU A 314 -5.41 -10.43 -3.24
N GLU A 315 -5.30 -11.47 -4.07
CA GLU A 315 -6.13 -11.64 -5.27
C GLU A 315 -7.63 -11.69 -4.92
N LEU A 316 -7.98 -12.47 -3.89
CA LEU A 316 -9.38 -12.53 -3.42
C LEU A 316 -9.85 -11.18 -2.88
N ALA A 317 -9.04 -10.54 -2.04
CA ALA A 317 -9.39 -9.26 -1.43
C ALA A 317 -9.57 -8.16 -2.47
N ASP A 318 -8.73 -8.15 -3.50
CA ASP A 318 -8.82 -7.19 -4.60
C ASP A 318 -10.07 -7.41 -5.44
N MET A 319 -10.33 -8.65 -5.85
CA MET A 319 -11.54 -9.02 -6.60
C MET A 319 -12.81 -8.62 -5.83
N VAL A 320 -12.88 -8.94 -4.54
CA VAL A 320 -14.03 -8.60 -3.69
C VAL A 320 -14.18 -7.09 -3.53
N ARG A 321 -13.10 -6.37 -3.26
CA ARG A 321 -13.10 -4.92 -3.02
C ARG A 321 -13.61 -4.14 -4.23
N HIS A 322 -13.20 -4.52 -5.44
CA HIS A 322 -13.61 -3.88 -6.68
C HIS A 322 -14.95 -4.38 -7.23
N SER A 323 -15.51 -5.44 -6.65
CA SER A 323 -16.84 -5.89 -7.01
C SER A 323 -17.91 -4.93 -6.47
N ALA A 324 -18.87 -4.56 -7.33
CA ALA A 324 -19.99 -3.71 -6.89
C ALA A 324 -20.83 -4.45 -5.84
N PRO A 325 -21.25 -3.79 -4.74
CA PRO A 325 -22.22 -4.37 -3.81
C PRO A 325 -23.46 -4.86 -4.51
N GLY A 326 -23.97 -6.04 -4.11
CA GLY A 326 -25.09 -6.71 -4.76
C GLY A 326 -24.71 -7.66 -5.90
N THR A 327 -23.49 -7.60 -6.40
CA THR A 327 -22.97 -8.55 -7.41
C THR A 327 -22.88 -9.96 -6.82
N ARG A 328 -23.20 -10.97 -7.63
CA ARG A 328 -23.05 -12.37 -7.27
C ARG A 328 -21.69 -12.86 -7.70
N LEU A 329 -20.97 -13.48 -6.76
CA LEU A 329 -19.65 -14.05 -6.97
C LEU A 329 -19.71 -15.56 -6.73
N ASP A 330 -19.36 -16.34 -7.75
CA ASP A 330 -19.27 -17.79 -7.63
C ASP A 330 -17.90 -18.15 -7.01
N LEU A 331 -17.91 -19.00 -5.99
CA LEU A 331 -16.74 -19.46 -5.28
C LEU A 331 -16.62 -20.98 -5.37
N GLY A 332 -15.45 -21.47 -5.77
CA GLY A 332 -15.05 -22.86 -5.69
C GLY A 332 -14.20 -23.10 -4.45
N LEU A 333 -14.59 -24.05 -3.63
CA LEU A 333 -13.92 -24.36 -2.38
C LEU A 333 -13.86 -25.86 -2.11
N LEU A 334 -12.90 -26.27 -1.29
CA LEU A 334 -12.85 -27.61 -0.70
C LEU A 334 -13.39 -27.54 0.70
N ARG A 335 -14.40 -28.36 0.99
CA ARG A 335 -14.97 -28.60 2.31
C ARG A 335 -14.83 -30.07 2.65
N GLN A 336 -14.06 -30.40 3.69
CA GLN A 336 -13.77 -31.81 4.07
C GLN A 336 -13.26 -32.64 2.89
N ASN A 337 -12.33 -32.08 2.09
CA ASN A 337 -11.74 -32.65 0.87
C ASN A 337 -12.73 -32.93 -0.28
N SER A 338 -13.95 -32.41 -0.21
CA SER A 338 -14.91 -32.47 -1.32
C SER A 338 -15.04 -31.11 -1.99
N PRO A 339 -15.05 -31.03 -3.33
CA PRO A 339 -15.28 -29.78 -4.03
C PRO A 339 -16.72 -29.31 -3.80
N TYR A 340 -16.85 -28.04 -3.52
CA TYR A 340 -18.12 -27.38 -3.23
C TYR A 340 -18.15 -26.02 -3.92
N TYR A 341 -19.22 -25.75 -4.63
CA TYR A 341 -19.41 -24.46 -5.30
C TYR A 341 -20.56 -23.72 -4.64
N ILE A 342 -20.34 -22.43 -4.38
CA ILE A 342 -21.30 -21.59 -3.71
C ILE A 342 -21.34 -20.21 -4.32
N GLN A 343 -22.51 -19.62 -4.40
CA GLN A 343 -22.68 -18.25 -4.86
C GLN A 343 -22.87 -17.32 -3.66
N VAL A 344 -22.06 -16.26 -3.60
CA VAL A 344 -22.11 -15.25 -2.55
C VAL A 344 -22.53 -13.91 -3.15
N THR A 345 -23.50 -13.24 -2.54
CA THR A 345 -23.82 -11.86 -2.91
C THR A 345 -22.86 -10.92 -2.17
N ILE A 346 -22.08 -10.16 -2.89
CA ILE A 346 -21.14 -9.18 -2.34
C ILE A 346 -21.91 -8.14 -1.53
N GLY A 347 -21.51 -7.92 -0.30
CA GLY A 347 -22.00 -6.84 0.55
C GLY A 347 -21.28 -5.53 0.33
N GLU A 348 -21.72 -4.52 1.05
CA GLU A 348 -21.13 -3.18 1.05
C GLU A 348 -20.23 -2.98 2.27
N SER A 349 -19.07 -2.39 2.09
CA SER A 349 -18.24 -1.87 3.18
C SER A 349 -17.95 -0.39 2.96
N ARG A 350 -18.15 0.40 4.02
CA ARG A 350 -17.71 1.80 4.13
C ARG A 350 -16.66 1.94 5.23
N THR A 351 -15.90 0.89 5.46
CA THR A 351 -14.79 0.92 6.41
C THR A 351 -13.54 1.29 5.64
N ALA A 352 -12.89 2.38 6.03
CA ALA A 352 -11.58 2.74 5.54
C ALA A 352 -10.54 1.77 6.14
N GLN A 353 -10.54 0.53 5.66
CA GLN A 353 -9.43 -0.35 5.94
C GLN A 353 -8.26 0.09 5.04
N SER A 354 -7.13 0.41 5.67
CA SER A 354 -5.84 0.32 4.99
C SER A 354 -5.78 -1.04 4.27
N LEU A 355 -5.16 -1.09 3.12
CA LEU A 355 -4.84 -2.37 2.46
C LEU A 355 -4.32 -3.35 3.52
N PRO A 356 -4.68 -4.65 3.48
CA PRO A 356 -4.39 -5.60 4.55
C PRO A 356 -2.92 -5.60 5.04
N ASP A 357 -2.00 -5.12 4.23
CA ASP A 357 -0.56 -5.05 4.52
C ASP A 357 -0.04 -3.62 4.75
N ALA A 358 -0.91 -2.60 4.71
CA ALA A 358 -0.50 -1.20 4.89
C ALA A 358 -0.58 -0.76 6.36
N THR A 359 -0.24 -1.62 7.29
CA THR A 359 -0.19 -1.26 8.71
C THR A 359 1.11 -0.52 9.01
N LEU A 360 1.15 0.76 8.70
CA LEU A 360 1.94 1.69 9.49
C LEU A 360 1.25 1.75 10.86
N MET A 361 1.60 0.84 11.76
CA MET A 361 1.10 0.87 13.13
C MET A 361 1.49 2.20 13.75
N THR A 362 0.49 3.00 14.10
CA THR A 362 0.66 4.08 15.06
C THR A 362 1.20 3.46 16.36
N PRO A 363 2.29 3.99 16.94
CA PRO A 363 2.76 3.51 18.21
C PRO A 363 1.66 3.76 19.26
N GLY A 364 1.01 2.71 19.74
CA GLY A 364 0.07 2.80 20.86
C GLY A 364 -1.29 2.11 20.72
N GLN A 365 -1.70 1.62 19.56
CA GLN A 365 -2.86 0.74 19.48
C GLN A 365 -2.40 -0.71 19.50
N GLN A 366 -2.27 -1.25 20.70
CA GLN A 366 -2.45 -2.68 20.92
C GLN A 366 -3.92 -2.98 20.61
N ASP A 367 -4.17 -3.71 19.53
CA ASP A 367 -5.46 -4.33 19.26
C ASP A 367 -5.81 -5.27 20.40
N ASN A 368 -6.57 -4.77 21.38
CA ASN A 368 -7.16 -5.57 22.45
C ASN A 368 -8.38 -6.39 21.98
N ASP A 369 -8.70 -6.36 20.68
CA ASP A 369 -9.87 -7.05 20.11
C ASP A 369 -9.53 -8.23 19.15
N LEU A 370 -8.29 -8.71 19.14
CA LEU A 370 -7.97 -10.00 18.55
C LEU A 370 -7.91 -11.06 19.66
N PRO A 371 -8.94 -11.91 19.82
CA PRO A 371 -8.89 -12.99 20.81
C PRO A 371 -8.14 -14.20 20.22
N LEU A 372 -6.94 -14.01 19.74
CA LEU A 372 -5.96 -15.07 19.55
C LEU A 372 -4.80 -14.76 20.48
N SER A 373 -4.97 -15.12 21.76
CA SER A 373 -3.86 -15.18 22.69
C SER A 373 -2.81 -16.14 22.10
N ARG A 374 -1.55 -15.89 22.39
CA ARG A 374 -0.44 -16.81 22.08
C ARG A 374 -0.79 -18.27 22.40
N ASP A 375 -1.61 -18.46 23.46
CA ASP A 375 -2.10 -19.76 23.90
C ASP A 375 -3.14 -20.36 22.94
N SER A 376 -3.96 -19.54 22.28
CA SER A 376 -4.92 -20.03 21.26
C SER A 376 -4.19 -20.46 19.98
N LEU A 377 -3.13 -19.77 19.56
CA LEU A 377 -2.28 -20.20 18.45
C LEU A 377 -1.47 -21.45 18.79
N LEU A 378 -0.94 -21.56 20.01
CA LEU A 378 -0.27 -22.77 20.49
C LEU A 378 -1.23 -23.95 20.57
N ASN A 379 -2.47 -23.76 20.99
CA ASN A 379 -3.50 -24.81 21.00
C ASN A 379 -3.83 -25.29 19.58
N VAL A 380 -3.96 -24.38 18.62
CA VAL A 380 -4.22 -24.77 17.21
C VAL A 380 -3.00 -25.49 16.63
N LEU A 381 -1.78 -25.03 16.90
CA LEU A 381 -0.56 -25.71 16.47
C LEU A 381 -0.41 -27.09 17.12
N ASN A 382 -0.71 -27.23 18.40
CA ASN A 382 -0.68 -28.51 19.08
C ASN A 382 -1.74 -29.49 18.55
N GLN A 383 -2.96 -29.04 18.29
CA GLN A 383 -4.00 -29.84 17.66
C GLN A 383 -3.62 -30.28 16.24
N MET A 384 -2.95 -29.40 15.47
CA MET A 384 -2.43 -29.77 14.15
C MET A 384 -1.30 -30.79 14.25
N GLN A 385 -0.38 -30.65 15.20
CA GLN A 385 0.70 -31.64 15.44
C GLN A 385 0.17 -33.00 15.90
N GLU A 386 -0.81 -33.04 16.81
CA GLU A 386 -1.48 -34.28 17.21
C GLU A 386 -2.19 -34.96 16.04
N ARG A 387 -2.80 -34.18 15.16
CA ARG A 387 -3.48 -34.72 13.99
C ARG A 387 -2.52 -35.24 12.92
N ILE A 388 -1.37 -34.60 12.76
CA ILE A 388 -0.28 -35.08 11.90
C ILE A 388 0.27 -36.40 12.44
N GLN A 389 0.59 -36.48 13.73
CA GLN A 389 1.04 -37.72 14.36
C GLN A 389 -0.01 -38.85 14.24
N TYR A 390 -1.28 -38.55 14.42
CA TYR A 390 -2.35 -39.54 14.22
C TYR A 390 -2.42 -40.05 12.78
N LEU A 391 -2.24 -39.17 11.80
CA LEU A 391 -2.25 -39.53 10.39
C LEU A 391 -0.99 -40.34 10.01
N GLU A 392 0.19 -40.01 10.55
CA GLU A 392 1.43 -40.76 10.35
C GLU A 392 1.34 -42.16 10.95
N LEU A 393 0.77 -42.32 12.16
CA LEU A 393 0.50 -43.61 12.76
C LEU A 393 -0.47 -44.45 11.93
N ARG A 394 -1.46 -43.83 11.35
CA ARG A 394 -2.45 -44.54 10.53
C ARG A 394 -1.90 -44.96 9.17
N VAL A 395 -0.99 -44.17 8.59
CA VAL A 395 -0.27 -44.54 7.36
C VAL A 395 0.64 -45.73 7.64
N LYS A 396 1.37 -45.75 8.78
CA LYS A 396 2.20 -46.90 9.19
C LYS A 396 1.43 -48.18 9.52
N GLN A 397 0.13 -48.11 9.78
CA GLN A 397 -0.75 -49.28 9.99
C GLN A 397 -1.36 -49.82 8.69
N LEU A 398 -1.20 -49.08 7.59
CA LEU A 398 -1.69 -49.45 6.26
C LEU A 398 -0.59 -49.94 5.32
N GLU A 399 0.66 -49.81 5.73
CA GLU A 399 1.85 -50.48 5.16
C GLU A 399 2.09 -51.86 5.87
#